data_0abc6f3946df9610883c31c8d29072cb
#
_entry.id   0abc6f3946df9610883c31c8d29072cb
#
_cell.length_a   1.000
_cell.length_b   1.000
_cell.length_c   1.000
_cell.angle_alpha   90.00
_cell.angle_beta   90.00
_cell.angle_gamma   90.00
#
_symmetry.space_group_name_H-M   'P 1'
#
loop_
_entity.id
_entity.type
_entity.pdbx_description
1 polymer ?
#
loop_
_entity_poly.entity_id
_entity_poly.type
_entity_poly.pdbx_seq_one_letter_code
_entity_poly.pdbx_strand_id
1 'polypeptide(L)'
;RMLSVENAAEAYSILGADNATANAPALSQASINLLIINAVIPLAYAYANYNGDYTRARDIAEMLHELRPESNRFTTMFAAAGISITSAFISQAIVQLRREYCEKRKCLYCRIGHRHLSACSLRK
;
A
#
# COMPACT_ATOMS: atom_id res chain seq x y z
N ARG A 1 1.84 21.43 -4.15
CA ARG A 1 1.77 20.66 -5.43
C ARG A 1 1.62 19.15 -5.18
N MET A 2 2.32 18.54 -4.19
CA MET A 2 2.12 17.14 -3.80
C MET A 2 0.70 16.82 -3.31
N LEU A 3 0.03 17.76 -2.65
CA LEU A 3 -1.32 17.55 -2.13
C LEU A 3 -2.43 17.62 -3.19
N SER A 4 -2.09 18.03 -4.42
CA SER A 4 -2.99 18.10 -5.57
C SER A 4 -2.81 16.98 -6.59
N VAL A 5 -2.07 15.94 -6.24
CA VAL A 5 -1.85 14.79 -7.12
C VAL A 5 -3.17 14.09 -7.46
N GLU A 6 -3.45 13.91 -8.73
CA GLU A 6 -4.69 13.31 -9.24
C GLU A 6 -4.52 11.86 -9.68
N ASN A 7 -3.30 11.47 -10.05
CA ASN A 7 -3.00 10.11 -10.48
C ASN A 7 -1.54 9.71 -10.21
N ALA A 8 -1.25 8.42 -10.33
CA ALA A 8 0.08 7.86 -10.07
C ALA A 8 1.15 8.43 -11.01
N ALA A 9 0.84 8.65 -12.28
CA ALA A 9 1.78 9.21 -13.27
C ALA A 9 2.21 10.62 -12.91
N GLU A 10 1.29 11.45 -12.41
CA GLU A 10 1.59 12.80 -11.92
C GLU A 10 2.51 12.76 -10.70
N ALA A 11 2.26 11.84 -9.74
CA ALA A 11 3.12 11.64 -8.58
C ALA A 11 4.56 11.28 -8.99
N TYR A 12 4.72 10.38 -9.96
CA TYR A 12 6.03 10.02 -10.51
C TYR A 12 6.72 11.20 -11.19
N SER A 13 5.97 12.00 -11.96
CA SER A 13 6.50 13.18 -12.64
C SER A 13 7.03 14.23 -11.65
N ILE A 14 6.28 14.51 -10.60
CA ILE A 14 6.67 15.49 -9.57
C ILE A 14 7.95 15.02 -8.83
N LEU A 15 8.02 13.76 -8.43
CA LEU A 15 9.18 13.22 -7.71
C LEU A 15 10.39 12.99 -8.62
N GLY A 16 10.18 12.74 -9.91
CA GLY A 16 11.24 12.54 -10.89
C GLY A 16 11.83 13.85 -11.42
N ALA A 17 11.04 14.91 -11.57
CA ALA A 17 11.49 16.18 -12.11
C ALA A 17 12.48 16.93 -11.20
N ASP A 18 12.34 16.80 -9.89
CA ASP A 18 13.19 17.48 -8.90
C ASP A 18 14.56 16.80 -8.71
N ASN A 19 14.82 15.65 -9.32
CA ASN A 19 16.08 14.92 -9.23
C ASN A 19 17.15 15.39 -10.24
N ALA A 20 16.87 16.41 -11.02
CA ALA A 20 17.76 16.93 -12.07
C ALA A 20 18.73 18.04 -11.60
N THR A 21 19.07 18.10 -10.31
CA THR A 21 20.21 18.92 -9.88
C THR A 21 21.51 18.18 -10.19
N ALA A 22 22.40 18.83 -10.89
CA ALA A 22 23.58 18.30 -11.59
C ALA A 22 24.61 17.49 -10.76
N ASN A 23 24.38 17.25 -9.46
CA ASN A 23 25.30 16.54 -8.57
C ASN A 23 24.62 15.59 -7.54
N ALA A 24 23.31 15.38 -7.58
CA ALA A 24 22.66 14.42 -6.71
C ALA A 24 22.31 13.14 -7.50
N PRO A 25 22.57 11.93 -6.96
CA PRO A 25 22.15 10.70 -7.61
C PRO A 25 20.62 10.68 -7.72
N ALA A 26 20.09 10.49 -8.93
CA ALA A 26 18.65 10.38 -9.14
C ALA A 26 18.07 9.22 -8.32
N LEU A 27 16.90 9.44 -7.71
CA LEU A 27 16.19 8.38 -7.02
C LEU A 27 15.83 7.24 -8.00
N SER A 28 16.05 6.01 -7.56
CA SER A 28 15.61 4.87 -8.37
C SER A 28 14.08 4.83 -8.46
N GLN A 29 13.55 4.27 -9.55
CA GLN A 29 12.10 4.08 -9.72
C GLN A 29 11.48 3.31 -8.55
N ALA A 30 12.20 2.36 -7.97
CA ALA A 30 11.75 1.62 -6.79
C ALA A 30 11.65 2.53 -5.55
N SER A 31 12.61 3.44 -5.35
CA SER A 31 12.58 4.41 -4.24
C SER A 31 11.44 5.41 -4.40
N ILE A 32 11.19 5.88 -5.63
CA ILE A 32 10.07 6.77 -5.93
C ILE A 32 8.74 6.05 -5.63
N ASN A 33 8.59 4.80 -6.06
CA ASN A 33 7.40 3.99 -5.79
C ASN A 33 7.14 3.85 -4.28
N LEU A 34 8.18 3.56 -3.48
CA LEU A 34 8.08 3.48 -2.02
C LEU A 34 7.65 4.82 -1.40
N LEU A 35 8.18 5.95 -1.86
CA LEU A 35 7.77 7.28 -1.39
C LEU A 35 6.31 7.58 -1.71
N ILE A 36 5.85 7.23 -2.91
CA ILE A 36 4.46 7.42 -3.30
C ILE A 36 3.54 6.61 -2.39
N ILE A 37 3.81 5.33 -2.20
CA ILE A 37 2.96 4.43 -1.40
C ILE A 37 2.94 4.81 0.08
N ASN A 38 4.12 5.15 0.65
CA ASN A 38 4.26 5.30 2.10
C ASN A 38 4.19 6.75 2.61
N ALA A 39 4.27 7.75 1.72
CA ALA A 39 4.21 9.16 2.10
C ALA A 39 3.16 9.94 1.31
N VAL A 40 3.24 9.96 -0.02
CA VAL A 40 2.40 10.84 -0.85
C VAL A 40 0.93 10.45 -0.75
N ILE A 41 0.60 9.19 -0.97
CA ILE A 41 -0.79 8.70 -0.93
C ILE A 41 -1.42 8.87 0.47
N PRO A 42 -0.79 8.41 1.58
CA PRO A 42 -1.36 8.61 2.90
C PRO A 42 -1.57 10.09 3.27
N LEU A 43 -0.62 10.96 2.92
CA LEU A 43 -0.74 12.39 3.20
C LEU A 43 -1.84 13.04 2.38
N ALA A 44 -1.90 12.77 1.08
CA ALA A 44 -2.94 13.30 0.20
C ALA A 44 -4.34 12.80 0.61
N TYR A 45 -4.46 11.52 0.96
CA TYR A 45 -5.68 10.91 1.49
C TYR A 45 -6.14 11.60 2.78
N ALA A 46 -5.23 11.77 3.75
CA ALA A 46 -5.54 12.44 5.01
C ALA A 46 -5.96 13.90 4.79
N TYR A 47 -5.30 14.61 3.88
CA TYR A 47 -5.64 15.99 3.54
C TYR A 47 -7.02 16.11 2.88
N ALA A 48 -7.34 15.22 1.94
CA ALA A 48 -8.66 15.18 1.30
C ALA A 48 -9.76 14.92 2.34
N ASN A 49 -9.57 13.96 3.23
CA ASN A 49 -10.52 13.69 4.32
C ASN A 49 -10.67 14.88 5.28
N TYR A 50 -9.58 15.54 5.63
CA TYR A 50 -9.62 16.73 6.51
C TYR A 50 -10.46 17.86 5.90
N ASN A 51 -10.40 18.04 4.58
CA ASN A 51 -11.20 19.01 3.85
C ASN A 51 -12.65 18.53 3.54
N GLY A 52 -13.03 17.33 3.95
CA GLY A 52 -14.35 16.76 3.67
C GLY A 52 -14.55 16.28 2.23
N ASP A 53 -13.49 16.22 1.43
CA ASP A 53 -13.53 15.73 0.04
C ASP A 53 -13.36 14.21 0.00
N TYR A 54 -14.41 13.51 0.38
CA TYR A 54 -14.41 12.05 0.44
C TYR A 54 -14.31 11.37 -0.94
N THR A 55 -14.80 12.06 -1.99
CA THR A 55 -14.67 11.55 -3.37
C THR A 55 -13.21 11.49 -3.76
N ARG A 56 -12.49 12.58 -3.57
CA ARG A 56 -11.06 12.66 -3.84
C ARG A 56 -10.26 11.71 -2.96
N ALA A 57 -10.60 11.57 -1.67
CA ALA A 57 -9.95 10.61 -0.78
C ALA A 57 -10.06 9.19 -1.33
N ARG A 58 -11.24 8.78 -1.81
CA ARG A 58 -11.43 7.48 -2.45
C ARG A 58 -10.59 7.32 -3.70
N ASP A 59 -10.59 8.31 -4.59
CA ASP A 59 -9.84 8.25 -5.84
C ASP A 59 -8.32 8.13 -5.58
N ILE A 60 -7.81 8.84 -4.56
CA ILE A 60 -6.42 8.71 -4.10
C ILE A 60 -6.12 7.28 -3.60
N ALA A 61 -7.05 6.68 -2.84
CA ALA A 61 -6.87 5.30 -2.38
C ALA A 61 -6.87 4.28 -3.53
N GLU A 62 -7.69 4.50 -4.57
CA GLU A 62 -7.73 3.66 -5.78
C GLU A 62 -6.40 3.68 -6.55
N MET A 63 -5.59 4.74 -6.46
CA MET A 63 -4.25 4.79 -7.09
C MET A 63 -3.34 3.64 -6.64
N LEU A 64 -3.56 3.07 -5.45
CA LEU A 64 -2.80 1.90 -4.98
C LEU A 64 -2.99 0.66 -5.85
N HIS A 65 -4.09 0.56 -6.61
CA HIS A 65 -4.33 -0.54 -7.54
C HIS A 65 -3.48 -0.45 -8.81
N GLU A 66 -3.08 0.75 -9.21
CA GLU A 66 -2.28 1.02 -10.40
C GLU A 66 -0.77 0.89 -10.13
N LEU A 67 -0.37 1.07 -8.87
CA LEU A 67 1.03 1.04 -8.48
C LEU A 67 1.57 -0.38 -8.33
N ARG A 68 2.86 -0.54 -8.66
CA ARG A 68 3.56 -1.81 -8.45
C ARG A 68 3.61 -2.17 -6.97
N PRO A 69 3.47 -3.46 -6.62
CA PRO A 69 3.54 -3.92 -5.25
C PRO A 69 4.93 -3.65 -4.65
N GLU A 70 4.97 -3.40 -3.35
CA GLU A 70 6.22 -3.39 -2.61
C GLU A 70 6.79 -4.80 -2.49
N SER A 71 8.11 -4.90 -2.63
CA SER A 71 8.86 -6.13 -2.32
C SER A 71 9.46 -6.01 -0.92
N ASN A 72 8.97 -6.82 0.01
CA ASN A 72 9.46 -6.91 1.37
C ASN A 72 9.31 -8.35 1.90
N ARG A 73 9.85 -8.63 3.10
CA ARG A 73 9.80 -9.97 3.70
C ARG A 73 8.37 -10.53 3.82
N PHE A 74 7.38 -9.69 4.04
CA PHE A 74 5.99 -10.12 4.20
C PHE A 74 5.38 -10.51 2.86
N THR A 75 5.55 -9.68 1.85
CA THR A 75 5.08 -9.99 0.50
C THR A 75 5.76 -11.23 -0.06
N THR A 76 7.06 -11.41 0.16
CA THR A 76 7.79 -12.62 -0.23
C THR A 76 7.22 -13.87 0.46
N MET A 77 6.96 -13.80 1.77
CA MET A 77 6.38 -14.91 2.53
C MET A 77 4.98 -15.29 2.05
N PHE A 78 4.11 -14.31 1.79
CA PHE A 78 2.75 -14.55 1.29
C PHE A 78 2.75 -15.04 -0.15
N ALA A 79 3.66 -14.56 -1.00
CA ALA A 79 3.84 -15.07 -2.36
C ALA A 79 4.28 -16.55 -2.34
N ALA A 80 5.20 -16.94 -1.47
CA ALA A 80 5.60 -18.34 -1.27
C ALA A 80 4.45 -19.23 -0.78
N ALA A 81 3.47 -18.65 -0.08
CA ALA A 81 2.22 -19.34 0.31
C ALA A 81 1.16 -19.38 -0.82
N GLY A 82 1.48 -18.93 -2.03
CA GLY A 82 0.59 -18.97 -3.19
C GLY A 82 -0.33 -17.76 -3.34
N ILE A 83 -0.12 -16.68 -2.60
CA ILE A 83 -0.91 -15.45 -2.75
C ILE A 83 -0.34 -14.61 -3.89
N SER A 84 -1.16 -14.32 -4.89
CA SER A 84 -0.79 -13.42 -5.99
C SER A 84 -0.81 -11.96 -5.52
N ILE A 85 0.33 -11.26 -5.67
CA ILE A 85 0.51 -9.87 -5.23
C ILE A 85 0.73 -9.01 -6.46
N THR A 86 -0.36 -8.44 -6.98
CA THR A 86 -0.37 -7.75 -8.28
C THR A 86 -0.28 -6.23 -8.17
N SER A 87 -0.56 -5.65 -7.01
CA SER A 87 -0.60 -4.20 -6.83
C SER A 87 -0.10 -3.75 -5.45
N ALA A 88 0.16 -2.45 -5.32
CA ALA A 88 0.50 -1.84 -4.04
C ALA A 88 -0.63 -2.00 -3.02
N PHE A 89 -1.88 -1.98 -3.44
CA PHE A 89 -3.03 -2.21 -2.57
C PHE A 89 -2.93 -3.56 -1.84
N ILE A 90 -2.64 -4.64 -2.58
CA ILE A 90 -2.50 -5.98 -2.00
C ILE A 90 -1.26 -6.05 -1.10
N SER A 91 -0.13 -5.44 -1.51
CA SER A 91 1.07 -5.45 -0.67
C SER A 91 0.87 -4.70 0.65
N GLN A 92 0.17 -3.56 0.65
CA GLN A 92 -0.17 -2.82 1.86
C GLN A 92 -1.16 -3.58 2.75
N ALA A 93 -2.16 -4.23 2.16
CA ALA A 93 -3.09 -5.08 2.90
C ALA A 93 -2.37 -6.24 3.61
N ILE A 94 -1.38 -6.87 2.97
CA ILE A 94 -0.54 -7.91 3.57
C ILE A 94 0.29 -7.37 4.74
N VAL A 95 0.90 -6.20 4.59
CA VAL A 95 1.68 -5.55 5.66
C VAL A 95 0.78 -5.27 6.86
N GLN A 96 -0.41 -4.70 6.63
CA GLN A 96 -1.39 -4.43 7.68
C GLN A 96 -1.86 -5.72 8.35
N LEU A 97 -2.25 -6.72 7.58
CA LEU A 97 -2.67 -8.03 8.09
C LEU A 97 -1.60 -8.63 8.99
N ARG A 98 -0.35 -8.59 8.56
CA ARG A 98 0.77 -9.13 9.33
C ARG A 98 0.99 -8.39 10.63
N ARG A 99 1.11 -7.06 10.58
CA ARG A 99 1.41 -6.21 11.75
C ARG A 99 0.27 -6.14 12.75
N GLU A 100 -0.97 -5.97 12.26
CA GLU A 100 -2.11 -5.71 13.15
C GLU A 100 -2.78 -6.97 13.68
N TYR A 101 -2.64 -8.10 12.98
CA TYR A 101 -3.32 -9.34 13.36
C TYR A 101 -2.34 -10.49 13.64
N CYS A 102 -1.46 -10.84 12.70
CA CYS A 102 -0.63 -12.04 12.83
C CYS A 102 0.43 -11.89 13.94
N GLU A 103 1.17 -10.79 13.96
CA GLU A 103 2.19 -10.52 14.99
C GLU A 103 1.57 -10.34 16.37
N LYS A 104 0.38 -9.77 16.44
CA LYS A 104 -0.39 -9.59 17.67
C LYS A 104 -1.19 -10.84 18.08
N ARG A 105 -1.05 -11.95 17.35
CA ARG A 105 -1.78 -13.23 17.58
C ARG A 105 -3.30 -13.07 17.67
N LYS A 106 -3.87 -12.13 16.92
CA LYS A 106 -5.31 -11.82 16.91
C LYS A 106 -6.07 -12.64 15.87
N CYS A 107 -5.80 -13.94 15.76
CA CYS A 107 -6.41 -14.81 14.75
C CYS A 107 -7.95 -14.89 14.86
N LEU A 108 -8.50 -14.83 16.08
CA LEU A 108 -9.96 -14.85 16.31
C LEU A 108 -10.66 -13.57 15.81
N TYR A 109 -9.95 -12.45 15.79
CA TYR A 109 -10.46 -11.15 15.30
C TYR A 109 -10.12 -10.93 13.82
N CYS A 110 -9.25 -11.76 13.25
CA CYS A 110 -8.88 -11.71 11.85
C CYS A 110 -9.90 -12.50 11.01
N ARG A 111 -10.49 -11.88 10.00
CA ARG A 111 -11.48 -12.52 9.14
C ARG A 111 -10.98 -13.83 8.50
N ILE A 112 -9.71 -13.86 8.11
CA ILE A 112 -9.06 -15.05 7.53
C ILE A 112 -8.88 -16.13 8.60
N GLY A 113 -8.30 -15.76 9.74
CA GLY A 113 -8.08 -16.67 10.87
C GLY A 113 -9.38 -17.24 11.42
N HIS A 114 -10.38 -16.39 11.64
CA HIS A 114 -11.71 -16.81 12.10
C HIS A 114 -12.35 -17.83 11.14
N ARG A 115 -12.35 -17.54 9.83
CA ARG A 115 -12.90 -18.45 8.82
C ARG A 115 -12.20 -19.81 8.81
N HIS A 116 -10.88 -19.83 8.94
CA HIS A 116 -10.09 -21.07 8.97
C HIS A 116 -10.37 -21.89 10.22
N LEU A 117 -10.41 -21.24 11.39
CA LEU A 117 -10.67 -21.90 12.67
C LEU A 117 -12.11 -22.45 12.75
N SER A 118 -13.09 -21.70 12.27
CA SER A 118 -14.49 -22.13 12.22
C SER A 118 -14.67 -23.33 11.28
N ALA A 119 -14.01 -23.35 10.13
CA ALA A 119 -14.06 -24.49 9.20
C ALA A 119 -13.41 -25.76 9.78
N CYS A 120 -12.38 -25.62 10.62
CA CYS A 120 -11.74 -26.75 11.32
C CYS A 120 -12.64 -27.35 12.40
N SER A 121 -13.45 -26.52 13.07
CA SER A 121 -14.40 -26.96 14.12
C SER A 121 -15.57 -27.80 13.58
N LEU A 122 -15.90 -27.68 12.30
CA LEU A 122 -17.01 -28.41 11.66
C LEU A 122 -16.59 -29.79 11.11
N ARG A 123 -15.34 -30.20 11.28
CA ARG A 123 -14.83 -31.50 10.81
C ARG A 123 -14.68 -32.56 11.92
N LYS A 124 -15.45 -32.45 13.00
CA LYS A 124 -15.55 -33.51 14.02
C LYS A 124 -16.79 -34.34 13.79
#